data_3e8a557f27433129ad33e490dd853426
#
_entry.id   3e8a557f27433129ad33e490dd853426
#
_cell.length_a   1.000
_cell.length_b   1.000
_cell.length_c   1.000
_cell.angle_alpha   90.00
_cell.angle_beta   90.00
_cell.angle_gamma   90.00
#
_symmetry.space_group_name_H-M   'P 1'
#
loop_
_entity.id
_entity.type
_entity.pdbx_description
1 polymer ?
#
loop_
_entity_poly.entity_id
_entity_poly.type
_entity_poly.pdbx_seq_one_letter_code
_entity_poly.pdbx_strand_id
1 'polypeptide(L)'
;MTAEFVGLLVVYLAVLLAIAPFLGRYIRIAMENGQSRLTAWGRPLERGIYRLAGIDPQAEMGWKRYALAVLAFNILGIVAVYALQRLQGLLPLNPAGMGAVSPDSSLNTAISFVANTNWQGYGGESTMSYLTQMLALTVQNFVSAATGIAVLFALIRGLARHCSATLGNFWADMVRCTLYVLLPLSLVLALALVSQGVLQNFNDYQEVQTVEALHYDQPRVDAQGQPVLDAKGQPVTDPAITRTQTLAMGPVASQEAIKMLGTNGGGFFNANSAHPFENPTALSNFLEMLAILVIPAALCFSFGEMVGSRRQGIAILAAMTLLFAVFALSAAYFEQQPNPMAAQAGADSAMSVLSPGGNMEGKETRFGIAATSLFATVTTAASCGAVNGMHDSLNAMGGLTPMLLMQLGEAVYGGVGSGLYGMLAFAILGVFIAGLMIGRTPEYLGKKIEAYDMKMVSIVILATPLLVLGGTALAVSATAGQAGVLNPGIHGFSEVLYALSSAANNNGSAFAGLSANTPFYNVLLGTAMWFGRFAVIVAVLAMAGSLGAKRRLPAGPGSMPTTGPLFVVLLIGAVLLVGALTYVPALALGPVAEHLQP
;
A
#
# COMPACT_ATOMS: atom_id res chain seq x y z
N MET A 1 7.29 -2.92 26.35
CA MET A 1 6.00 -2.59 25.70
C MET A 1 5.20 -1.71 26.65
N THR A 2 4.82 -0.53 26.22
CA THR A 2 4.15 0.47 27.06
C THR A 2 2.64 0.23 27.13
N ALA A 3 2.03 0.59 28.26
CA ALA A 3 0.55 0.55 28.42
C ALA A 3 -0.13 1.47 27.38
N GLU A 4 0.52 2.55 27.00
CA GLU A 4 0.09 3.49 25.96
C GLU A 4 -0.11 2.80 24.61
N PHE A 5 0.87 2.02 24.14
CA PHE A 5 0.75 1.28 22.88
C PHE A 5 -0.41 0.28 22.90
N VAL A 6 -0.52 -0.49 23.99
CA VAL A 6 -1.62 -1.47 24.13
C VAL A 6 -2.98 -0.77 24.13
N GLY A 7 -3.10 0.36 24.84
CA GLY A 7 -4.30 1.18 24.83
C GLY A 7 -4.65 1.70 23.45
N LEU A 8 -3.66 2.25 22.72
CA LEU A 8 -3.84 2.74 21.36
C LEU A 8 -4.28 1.62 20.41
N LEU A 9 -3.62 0.46 20.44
CA LEU A 9 -3.96 -0.70 19.61
C LEU A 9 -5.39 -1.21 19.88
N VAL A 10 -5.78 -1.31 21.16
CA VAL A 10 -7.13 -1.75 21.53
C VAL A 10 -8.19 -0.77 21.06
N VAL A 11 -7.99 0.53 21.28
CA VAL A 11 -8.93 1.57 20.80
C VAL A 11 -9.01 1.55 19.27
N TYR A 12 -7.88 1.46 18.60
CA TYR A 12 -7.81 1.40 17.14
C TYR A 12 -8.60 0.21 16.57
N LEU A 13 -8.34 -1.00 17.06
CA LEU A 13 -9.04 -2.20 16.62
C LEU A 13 -10.54 -2.17 16.98
N ALA A 14 -10.89 -1.64 18.15
CA ALA A 14 -12.30 -1.53 18.56
C ALA A 14 -13.08 -0.61 17.61
N VAL A 15 -12.54 0.57 17.27
CA VAL A 15 -13.17 1.51 16.34
C VAL A 15 -13.25 0.92 14.94
N LEU A 16 -12.15 0.33 14.43
CA LEU A 16 -12.09 -0.31 13.13
C LEU A 16 -13.16 -1.39 12.98
N LEU A 17 -13.22 -2.32 13.91
CA LEU A 17 -14.15 -3.44 13.89
C LEU A 17 -15.61 -3.02 14.14
N ALA A 18 -15.85 -1.92 14.85
CA ALA A 18 -17.18 -1.37 15.02
C ALA A 18 -17.73 -0.74 13.73
N ILE A 19 -16.89 -0.07 12.93
CA ILE A 19 -17.30 0.60 11.68
C ILE A 19 -17.44 -0.40 10.52
N ALA A 20 -16.55 -1.39 10.44
CA ALA A 20 -16.42 -2.30 9.30
C ALA A 20 -17.74 -3.01 8.89
N PRO A 21 -18.62 -3.52 9.77
CA PRO A 21 -19.86 -4.18 9.38
C PRO A 21 -20.85 -3.25 8.65
N PHE A 22 -20.97 -2.01 9.13
CA PHE A 22 -21.88 -1.02 8.54
C PHE A 22 -21.37 -0.57 7.18
N LEU A 23 -20.08 -0.25 7.08
CA LEU A 23 -19.45 0.13 5.83
C LEU A 23 -19.46 -1.02 4.82
N GLY A 24 -19.22 -2.26 5.25
CA GLY A 24 -19.26 -3.43 4.37
C GLY A 24 -20.64 -3.66 3.76
N ARG A 25 -21.70 -3.52 4.58
CA ARG A 25 -23.07 -3.57 4.06
C ARG A 25 -23.35 -2.43 3.06
N TYR A 26 -22.89 -1.22 3.35
CA TYR A 26 -23.04 -0.08 2.43
C TYR A 26 -22.32 -0.33 1.10
N ILE A 27 -21.04 -0.77 1.14
CA ILE A 27 -20.24 -1.06 -0.06
C ILE A 27 -20.95 -2.13 -0.92
N ARG A 28 -21.45 -3.22 -0.32
CA ARG A 28 -22.20 -4.26 -1.05
C ARG A 28 -23.44 -3.67 -1.74
N ILE A 29 -24.20 -2.83 -1.05
CA ILE A 29 -25.38 -2.19 -1.63
C ILE A 29 -25.00 -1.26 -2.78
N ALA A 30 -23.94 -0.48 -2.63
CA ALA A 30 -23.46 0.43 -3.66
C ALA A 30 -23.01 -0.30 -4.93
N MET A 31 -22.30 -1.42 -4.75
CA MET A 31 -21.74 -2.18 -5.87
C MET A 31 -22.77 -3.09 -6.58
N GLU A 32 -23.71 -3.72 -5.83
CA GLU A 32 -24.63 -4.70 -6.40
C GLU A 32 -26.02 -4.13 -6.74
N ASN A 33 -26.54 -3.24 -5.89
CA ASN A 33 -27.91 -2.73 -5.99
C ASN A 33 -27.94 -1.25 -6.36
N GLY A 34 -27.55 -0.87 -7.57
CA GLY A 34 -27.57 0.53 -8.03
C GLY A 34 -28.93 1.27 -7.91
N GLN A 35 -29.98 0.63 -7.38
CA GLN A 35 -31.32 1.19 -7.17
C GLN A 35 -31.67 1.43 -5.69
N SER A 36 -30.72 1.40 -4.78
CA SER A 36 -30.95 1.69 -3.37
C SER A 36 -31.24 3.19 -3.14
N ARG A 37 -32.00 3.49 -2.07
CA ARG A 37 -32.18 4.89 -1.60
C ARG A 37 -30.84 5.54 -1.22
N LEU A 38 -29.89 4.75 -0.73
CA LEU A 38 -28.55 5.22 -0.33
C LEU A 38 -27.69 5.69 -1.52
N THR A 39 -27.96 5.19 -2.73
CA THR A 39 -27.25 5.57 -3.96
C THR A 39 -28.08 6.53 -4.85
N ALA A 40 -29.28 6.92 -4.42
CA ALA A 40 -30.22 7.72 -5.22
C ALA A 40 -29.63 9.07 -5.65
N TRP A 41 -28.83 9.69 -4.79
CA TRP A 41 -28.21 11.01 -5.03
C TRP A 41 -27.25 11.02 -6.22
N GLY A 42 -26.50 9.94 -6.44
CA GLY A 42 -25.48 9.83 -7.49
C GLY A 42 -26.01 9.30 -8.83
N ARG A 43 -27.24 8.78 -8.91
CA ARG A 43 -27.80 8.18 -10.14
C ARG A 43 -27.81 9.08 -11.36
N PRO A 44 -28.14 10.40 -11.25
CA PRO A 44 -28.07 11.28 -12.40
C PRO A 44 -26.65 11.37 -12.98
N LEU A 45 -25.65 11.47 -12.09
CA LEU A 45 -24.24 11.53 -12.47
C LEU A 45 -23.76 10.19 -13.05
N GLU A 46 -24.09 9.07 -12.40
CA GLU A 46 -23.79 7.71 -12.89
C GLU A 46 -24.33 7.50 -14.31
N ARG A 47 -25.60 7.85 -14.56
CA ARG A 47 -26.21 7.76 -15.89
C ARG A 47 -25.56 8.71 -16.90
N GLY A 48 -25.16 9.91 -16.47
CA GLY A 48 -24.41 10.86 -17.29
C GLY A 48 -23.08 10.29 -17.75
N ILE A 49 -22.30 9.72 -16.82
CA ILE A 49 -21.01 9.08 -17.10
C ILE A 49 -21.20 7.89 -18.07
N TYR A 50 -22.16 7.00 -17.81
CA TYR A 50 -22.45 5.86 -18.70
C TYR A 50 -22.80 6.30 -20.11
N ARG A 51 -23.63 7.34 -20.24
CA ARG A 51 -24.03 7.88 -21.56
C ARG A 51 -22.85 8.49 -22.30
N LEU A 52 -21.99 9.24 -21.59
CA LEU A 52 -20.82 9.91 -22.17
C LEU A 52 -19.74 8.89 -22.61
N ALA A 53 -19.53 7.85 -21.79
CA ALA A 53 -18.52 6.83 -22.05
C ALA A 53 -19.03 5.63 -22.89
N GLY A 54 -20.32 5.64 -23.30
CA GLY A 54 -20.90 4.52 -24.06
C GLY A 54 -20.97 3.21 -23.27
N ILE A 55 -21.10 3.29 -21.94
CA ILE A 55 -21.16 2.11 -21.07
C ILE A 55 -22.59 1.61 -20.98
N ASP A 56 -22.82 0.34 -21.36
CA ASP A 56 -24.04 -0.37 -21.01
C ASP A 56 -23.82 -1.13 -19.69
N PRO A 57 -24.38 -0.71 -18.56
CA PRO A 57 -24.17 -1.33 -17.26
C PRO A 57 -24.78 -2.73 -17.15
N GLN A 58 -25.67 -3.12 -18.08
CA GLN A 58 -26.28 -4.46 -18.13
C GLN A 58 -25.44 -5.46 -18.95
N ALA A 59 -24.48 -5.00 -19.75
CA ALA A 59 -23.62 -5.86 -20.55
C ALA A 59 -22.58 -6.56 -19.69
N GLU A 60 -22.88 -7.77 -19.22
CA GLU A 60 -21.95 -8.55 -18.42
C GLU A 60 -20.76 -9.08 -19.23
N MET A 61 -19.59 -9.12 -18.61
CA MET A 61 -18.33 -9.57 -19.21
C MET A 61 -17.89 -10.91 -18.64
N GLY A 62 -17.41 -11.80 -19.52
CA GLY A 62 -16.61 -12.95 -19.11
C GLY A 62 -15.21 -12.52 -18.62
N TRP A 63 -14.51 -13.38 -17.91
CA TRP A 63 -13.25 -13.03 -17.25
C TRP A 63 -12.17 -12.45 -18.21
N LYS A 64 -12.06 -12.96 -19.44
CA LYS A 64 -11.09 -12.46 -20.43
C LYS A 64 -11.38 -11.03 -20.85
N ARG A 65 -12.66 -10.73 -21.14
CA ARG A 65 -13.07 -9.37 -21.52
C ARG A 65 -12.94 -8.40 -20.35
N TYR A 66 -13.23 -8.86 -19.13
CA TYR A 66 -13.04 -8.08 -17.91
C TYR A 66 -11.54 -7.76 -17.68
N ALA A 67 -10.66 -8.77 -17.78
CA ALA A 67 -9.22 -8.59 -17.65
C ALA A 67 -8.64 -7.65 -18.73
N LEU A 68 -9.10 -7.79 -19.98
CA LEU A 68 -8.66 -6.88 -21.05
C LEU A 68 -9.08 -5.44 -20.79
N ALA A 69 -10.31 -5.22 -20.28
CA ALA A 69 -10.80 -3.89 -19.92
C ALA A 69 -9.96 -3.28 -18.76
N VAL A 70 -9.62 -4.08 -17.74
CA VAL A 70 -8.71 -3.66 -16.66
C VAL A 70 -7.36 -3.23 -17.22
N LEU A 71 -6.73 -4.06 -18.04
CA LEU A 71 -5.40 -3.76 -18.60
C LEU A 71 -5.43 -2.52 -19.50
N ALA A 72 -6.41 -2.43 -20.40
CA ALA A 72 -6.55 -1.28 -21.31
C ALA A 72 -6.75 0.03 -20.54
N PHE A 73 -7.59 0.04 -19.51
CA PHE A 73 -7.82 1.21 -18.66
C PHE A 73 -6.54 1.66 -17.95
N ASN A 74 -5.81 0.71 -17.38
CA ASN A 74 -4.61 1.03 -16.62
C ASN A 74 -3.42 1.44 -17.53
N ILE A 75 -3.29 0.86 -18.74
CA ILE A 75 -2.32 1.33 -19.74
C ILE A 75 -2.63 2.78 -20.15
N LEU A 76 -3.90 3.11 -20.37
CA LEU A 76 -4.30 4.48 -20.66
C LEU A 76 -3.94 5.42 -19.49
N GLY A 77 -4.10 4.95 -18.25
CA GLY A 77 -3.68 5.66 -17.04
C GLY A 77 -2.17 5.97 -17.05
N ILE A 78 -1.33 4.97 -17.38
CA ILE A 78 0.14 5.18 -17.52
C ILE A 78 0.45 6.27 -18.53
N VAL A 79 -0.17 6.21 -19.70
CA VAL A 79 0.06 7.22 -20.77
C VAL A 79 -0.35 8.62 -20.27
N ALA A 80 -1.49 8.74 -19.61
CA ALA A 80 -1.98 10.02 -19.09
C ALA A 80 -1.06 10.60 -18.00
N VAL A 81 -0.67 9.79 -17.01
CA VAL A 81 0.21 10.22 -15.92
C VAL A 81 1.60 10.58 -16.46
N TYR A 82 2.14 9.78 -17.36
CA TYR A 82 3.42 10.07 -18.01
C TYR A 82 3.37 11.41 -18.76
N ALA A 83 2.34 11.61 -19.59
CA ALA A 83 2.20 12.83 -20.37
C ALA A 83 2.07 14.08 -19.49
N LEU A 84 1.27 14.04 -18.42
CA LEU A 84 1.11 15.17 -17.50
C LEU A 84 2.43 15.55 -16.83
N GLN A 85 3.25 14.62 -16.40
CA GLN A 85 4.58 14.87 -15.83
C GLN A 85 5.56 15.46 -16.85
N ARG A 86 5.52 14.97 -18.09
CA ARG A 86 6.40 15.46 -19.16
C ARG A 86 6.04 16.86 -19.67
N LEU A 87 4.77 17.22 -19.54
CA LEU A 87 4.22 18.50 -20.02
C LEU A 87 4.00 19.53 -18.91
N GLN A 88 4.28 19.20 -17.63
CA GLN A 88 3.91 20.06 -16.50
C GLN A 88 4.46 21.49 -16.57
N GLY A 89 5.63 21.70 -17.17
CA GLY A 89 6.21 23.03 -17.37
C GLY A 89 5.40 23.95 -18.31
N LEU A 90 4.50 23.35 -19.11
CA LEU A 90 3.59 24.09 -20.04
C LEU A 90 2.16 24.20 -19.49
N LEU A 91 1.87 23.54 -18.37
CA LEU A 91 0.53 23.46 -17.80
C LEU A 91 0.34 24.51 -16.68
N PRO A 92 -0.90 24.96 -16.43
CA PRO A 92 -1.20 25.89 -15.35
C PRO A 92 -1.03 25.24 -13.97
N LEU A 93 -1.22 26.04 -12.90
CA LEU A 93 -1.08 25.63 -11.49
C LEU A 93 0.32 25.07 -11.18
N ASN A 94 1.35 25.75 -11.66
CA ASN A 94 2.76 25.46 -11.44
C ASN A 94 3.48 26.67 -10.83
N PRO A 95 3.15 27.07 -9.58
CA PRO A 95 3.69 28.29 -8.99
C PRO A 95 5.20 28.25 -8.78
N ALA A 96 5.75 27.06 -8.54
CA ALA A 96 7.20 26.87 -8.34
C ALA A 96 7.99 26.70 -9.66
N GLY A 97 7.32 26.80 -10.82
CA GLY A 97 7.98 26.71 -12.13
C GLY A 97 8.62 25.35 -12.42
N MET A 98 8.05 24.26 -11.90
CA MET A 98 8.58 22.90 -12.07
C MET A 98 8.70 22.54 -13.54
N GLY A 99 9.91 22.09 -13.95
CA GLY A 99 10.21 21.60 -15.29
C GLY A 99 9.67 20.20 -15.57
N ALA A 100 9.91 19.69 -16.78
CA ALA A 100 9.54 18.32 -17.15
C ALA A 100 10.32 17.30 -16.29
N VAL A 101 9.60 16.35 -15.67
CA VAL A 101 10.22 15.23 -14.93
C VAL A 101 11.00 14.34 -15.90
N SER A 102 12.13 13.74 -15.50
CA SER A 102 12.93 12.86 -16.36
C SER A 102 12.10 11.69 -16.92
N PRO A 103 12.43 11.16 -18.13
CA PRO A 103 11.63 10.10 -18.76
C PRO A 103 11.51 8.83 -17.93
N ASP A 104 12.59 8.40 -17.31
CA ASP A 104 12.66 7.19 -16.49
C ASP A 104 11.87 7.34 -15.18
N SER A 105 12.01 8.47 -14.48
CA SER A 105 11.23 8.79 -13.28
C SER A 105 9.74 8.97 -13.61
N SER A 106 9.41 9.63 -14.74
CA SER A 106 8.03 9.77 -15.20
C SER A 106 7.36 8.42 -15.49
N LEU A 107 8.08 7.47 -16.09
CA LEU A 107 7.56 6.14 -16.36
C LEU A 107 7.38 5.33 -15.07
N ASN A 108 8.38 5.37 -14.20
CA ASN A 108 8.29 4.72 -12.88
C ASN A 108 7.08 5.22 -12.10
N THR A 109 6.93 6.55 -11.96
CA THR A 109 5.80 7.18 -11.29
C THR A 109 4.47 6.80 -11.91
N ALA A 110 4.37 6.79 -13.24
CA ALA A 110 3.13 6.43 -13.92
C ALA A 110 2.73 4.98 -13.63
N ILE A 111 3.67 4.04 -13.71
CA ILE A 111 3.42 2.63 -13.35
C ILE A 111 3.06 2.51 -11.87
N SER A 112 3.79 3.18 -11.01
CA SER A 112 3.63 3.16 -9.56
C SER A 112 2.22 3.57 -9.13
N PHE A 113 1.72 4.71 -9.61
CA PHE A 113 0.40 5.21 -9.25
C PHE A 113 -0.73 4.39 -9.86
N VAL A 114 -0.56 3.92 -11.09
CA VAL A 114 -1.53 3.03 -11.76
C VAL A 114 -1.60 1.66 -11.08
N ALA A 115 -0.46 1.14 -10.62
CA ALA A 115 -0.41 -0.13 -9.88
C ALA A 115 -0.87 -0.03 -8.41
N ASN A 116 -1.27 1.15 -7.93
CA ASN A 116 -1.64 1.42 -6.54
C ASN A 116 -0.47 1.27 -5.55
N THR A 117 0.76 1.45 -6.01
CA THR A 117 1.97 1.35 -5.18
C THR A 117 2.33 2.70 -4.58
N ASN A 118 2.25 3.76 -5.36
CA ASN A 118 2.66 5.11 -5.04
C ASN A 118 4.12 5.23 -4.56
N TRP A 119 5.00 4.36 -5.04
CA TRP A 119 6.43 4.52 -4.87
C TRP A 119 6.90 5.83 -5.51
N GLN A 120 7.63 6.64 -4.77
CA GLN A 120 8.16 7.93 -5.19
C GLN A 120 9.66 8.01 -4.86
N GLY A 121 10.52 7.99 -5.88
CA GLY A 121 11.96 8.22 -5.74
C GLY A 121 12.32 9.72 -5.72
N TYR A 122 11.35 10.61 -5.49
CA TYR A 122 11.48 12.07 -5.55
C TYR A 122 10.64 12.74 -4.47
N GLY A 123 10.98 13.97 -4.12
CA GLY A 123 10.13 14.83 -3.29
C GLY A 123 9.02 15.47 -4.13
N GLY A 124 7.76 15.30 -3.75
CA GLY A 124 6.62 15.83 -4.51
C GLY A 124 6.65 17.35 -4.59
N GLU A 125 6.99 18.01 -3.49
CA GLU A 125 7.09 19.47 -3.35
C GLU A 125 8.21 20.12 -4.18
N SER A 126 9.21 19.35 -4.57
CA SER A 126 10.33 19.83 -5.39
C SER A 126 10.29 19.35 -6.84
N THR A 127 9.33 18.49 -7.20
CA THR A 127 9.30 17.81 -8.51
C THR A 127 7.99 17.98 -9.25
N MET A 128 6.85 18.05 -8.55
CA MET A 128 5.50 17.98 -9.13
C MET A 128 4.71 19.28 -8.96
N SER A 129 4.20 19.82 -10.08
CA SER A 129 3.26 20.95 -10.05
C SER A 129 1.93 20.54 -9.39
N TYR A 130 1.16 21.52 -8.89
CA TYR A 130 -0.16 21.25 -8.31
C TYR A 130 -1.10 20.54 -9.27
N LEU A 131 -1.08 20.92 -10.55
CA LEU A 131 -1.90 20.24 -11.55
C LEU A 131 -1.49 18.77 -11.71
N THR A 132 -0.20 18.47 -11.72
CA THR A 132 0.31 17.09 -11.79
C THR A 132 -0.08 16.32 -10.53
N GLN A 133 0.06 16.89 -9.34
CA GLN A 133 -0.40 16.29 -8.08
C GLN A 133 -1.89 15.93 -8.12
N MET A 134 -2.75 16.83 -8.64
CA MET A 134 -4.19 16.61 -8.68
C MET A 134 -4.62 15.67 -9.81
N LEU A 135 -4.30 16.01 -11.08
CA LEU A 135 -4.84 15.29 -12.24
C LEU A 135 -4.10 13.99 -12.55
N ALA A 136 -2.79 13.93 -12.30
CA ALA A 136 -2.07 12.70 -12.47
C ALA A 136 -2.16 11.83 -11.21
N LEU A 137 -1.65 12.30 -10.07
CA LEU A 137 -1.44 11.46 -8.90
C LEU A 137 -2.75 11.20 -8.12
N THR A 138 -3.47 12.25 -7.72
CA THR A 138 -4.70 12.09 -6.94
C THR A 138 -5.80 11.36 -7.72
N VAL A 139 -5.96 11.62 -9.02
CA VAL A 139 -6.93 10.87 -9.85
C VAL A 139 -6.57 9.39 -9.90
N GLN A 140 -5.28 9.04 -10.03
CA GLN A 140 -4.87 7.64 -9.99
C GLN A 140 -5.13 6.98 -8.64
N ASN A 141 -5.01 7.70 -7.53
CA ASN A 141 -5.37 7.18 -6.22
C ASN A 141 -6.83 6.72 -6.16
N PHE A 142 -7.76 7.45 -6.80
CA PHE A 142 -9.15 7.00 -6.91
C PHE A 142 -9.30 5.78 -7.81
N VAL A 143 -8.77 5.81 -9.01
CA VAL A 143 -9.09 4.80 -10.02
C VAL A 143 -8.28 3.51 -9.86
N SER A 144 -7.07 3.57 -9.29
CA SER A 144 -6.29 2.37 -8.95
C SER A 144 -6.90 1.60 -7.77
N ALA A 145 -7.39 2.32 -6.76
CA ALA A 145 -8.15 1.75 -5.65
C ALA A 145 -9.47 1.12 -6.14
N ALA A 146 -10.22 1.85 -6.99
CA ALA A 146 -11.45 1.34 -7.59
C ALA A 146 -11.21 0.09 -8.44
N THR A 147 -10.07 0.00 -9.16
CA THR A 147 -9.66 -1.21 -9.90
C THR A 147 -9.51 -2.41 -8.95
N GLY A 148 -8.84 -2.26 -7.82
CA GLY A 148 -8.68 -3.31 -6.83
C GLY A 148 -10.02 -3.84 -6.29
N ILE A 149 -10.93 -2.92 -5.92
CA ILE A 149 -12.27 -3.27 -5.44
C ILE A 149 -13.10 -3.94 -6.54
N ALA A 150 -13.05 -3.44 -7.79
CA ALA A 150 -13.77 -4.03 -8.92
C ALA A 150 -13.33 -5.48 -9.19
N VAL A 151 -12.02 -5.76 -9.17
CA VAL A 151 -11.46 -7.11 -9.32
C VAL A 151 -11.90 -8.02 -8.18
N LEU A 152 -11.91 -7.53 -6.94
CA LEU A 152 -12.42 -8.29 -5.80
C LEU A 152 -13.91 -8.65 -5.99
N PHE A 153 -14.75 -7.70 -6.38
CA PHE A 153 -16.17 -7.97 -6.62
C PHE A 153 -16.38 -8.98 -7.75
N ALA A 154 -15.55 -8.93 -8.80
CA ALA A 154 -15.55 -9.96 -9.85
C ALA A 154 -15.22 -11.34 -9.27
N LEU A 155 -14.22 -11.46 -8.38
CA LEU A 155 -13.89 -12.72 -7.70
C LEU A 155 -15.03 -13.19 -6.77
N ILE A 156 -15.60 -12.29 -5.98
CA ILE A 156 -16.72 -12.63 -5.09
C ILE A 156 -17.92 -13.14 -5.90
N ARG A 157 -18.25 -12.50 -7.04
CA ARG A 157 -19.29 -12.99 -7.95
C ARG A 157 -18.93 -14.37 -8.50
N GLY A 158 -17.66 -14.61 -8.86
CA GLY A 158 -17.18 -15.93 -9.26
C GLY A 158 -17.37 -17.00 -8.19
N LEU A 159 -17.21 -16.65 -6.91
CA LEU A 159 -17.44 -17.54 -5.77
C LEU A 159 -18.94 -17.72 -5.45
N ALA A 160 -19.73 -16.64 -5.52
CA ALA A 160 -21.14 -16.64 -5.13
C ALA A 160 -22.06 -17.24 -6.21
N ARG A 161 -21.82 -16.93 -7.49
CA ARG A 161 -22.60 -17.42 -8.63
C ARG A 161 -22.24 -18.89 -8.95
N HIS A 162 -23.14 -19.59 -9.63
CA HIS A 162 -22.94 -20.96 -10.11
C HIS A 162 -23.44 -21.09 -11.55
N CYS A 163 -22.77 -21.90 -12.34
CA CYS A 163 -23.06 -22.09 -13.77
C CYS A 163 -23.13 -20.78 -14.56
N SER A 164 -22.30 -19.80 -14.18
CA SER A 164 -22.23 -18.47 -14.80
C SER A 164 -20.89 -18.28 -15.50
N ALA A 165 -20.93 -17.82 -16.75
CA ALA A 165 -19.73 -17.48 -17.52
C ALA A 165 -19.29 -16.02 -17.34
N THR A 166 -20.07 -15.22 -16.60
CA THR A 166 -19.88 -13.77 -16.49
C THR A 166 -19.58 -13.34 -15.06
N LEU A 167 -18.81 -12.25 -14.91
CA LEU A 167 -18.32 -11.71 -13.63
C LEU A 167 -18.87 -10.30 -13.33
N GLY A 168 -19.71 -9.73 -14.20
CA GLY A 168 -20.19 -8.36 -14.11
C GLY A 168 -19.60 -7.46 -15.19
N ASN A 169 -19.61 -6.14 -14.97
CA ASN A 169 -19.10 -5.15 -15.91
C ASN A 169 -18.06 -4.27 -15.23
N PHE A 170 -16.80 -4.34 -15.71
CA PHE A 170 -15.67 -3.58 -15.14
C PHE A 170 -15.93 -2.06 -15.09
N TRP A 171 -16.46 -1.50 -16.18
CA TRP A 171 -16.69 -0.05 -16.26
C TRP A 171 -17.76 0.43 -15.29
N ALA A 172 -18.83 -0.37 -15.13
CA ALA A 172 -19.86 -0.07 -14.15
C ALA A 172 -19.33 -0.21 -12.72
N ASP A 173 -18.51 -1.22 -12.45
CA ASP A 173 -17.89 -1.44 -11.14
C ASP A 173 -16.95 -0.27 -10.80
N MET A 174 -16.14 0.22 -11.75
CA MET A 174 -15.26 1.38 -11.59
C MET A 174 -16.04 2.65 -11.24
N VAL A 175 -17.09 2.96 -12.01
CA VAL A 175 -17.91 4.16 -11.78
C VAL A 175 -18.60 4.10 -10.42
N ARG A 176 -19.20 2.97 -10.08
CA ARG A 176 -19.91 2.80 -8.79
C ARG A 176 -18.96 2.88 -7.60
N CYS A 177 -17.82 2.22 -7.67
CA CYS A 177 -16.83 2.26 -6.62
C CYS A 177 -16.32 3.68 -6.38
N THR A 178 -15.92 4.37 -7.44
CA THR A 178 -15.44 5.75 -7.33
C THR A 178 -16.50 6.69 -6.81
N LEU A 179 -17.71 6.66 -7.40
CA LEU A 179 -18.78 7.63 -7.11
C LEU A 179 -19.42 7.41 -5.74
N TYR A 180 -19.69 6.15 -5.38
CA TYR A 180 -20.49 5.86 -4.18
C TYR A 180 -19.65 5.47 -2.97
N VAL A 181 -18.44 4.97 -3.16
CA VAL A 181 -17.60 4.52 -2.04
C VAL A 181 -16.45 5.50 -1.79
N LEU A 182 -15.54 5.65 -2.76
CA LEU A 182 -14.31 6.39 -2.53
C LEU A 182 -14.54 7.90 -2.40
N LEU A 183 -15.30 8.50 -3.30
CA LEU A 183 -15.50 9.94 -3.33
C LEU A 183 -16.21 10.49 -2.07
N PRO A 184 -17.32 9.91 -1.57
CA PRO A 184 -17.98 10.40 -0.36
C PRO A 184 -17.10 10.24 0.89
N LEU A 185 -16.43 9.09 1.04
CA LEU A 185 -15.55 8.85 2.17
C LEU A 185 -14.34 9.79 2.15
N SER A 186 -13.74 10.02 0.97
CA SER A 186 -12.62 10.96 0.82
C SER A 186 -13.04 12.40 1.13
N LEU A 187 -14.23 12.81 0.72
CA LEU A 187 -14.74 14.15 1.04
C LEU A 187 -14.88 14.35 2.56
N VAL A 188 -15.49 13.38 3.24
CA VAL A 188 -15.65 13.43 4.70
C VAL A 188 -14.30 13.45 5.41
N LEU A 189 -13.36 12.59 4.98
CA LEU A 189 -12.02 12.54 5.57
C LEU A 189 -11.24 13.82 5.27
N ALA A 190 -11.27 14.35 4.05
CA ALA A 190 -10.60 15.61 3.70
C ALA A 190 -11.07 16.78 4.56
N LEU A 191 -12.37 16.90 4.78
CA LEU A 191 -12.93 17.94 5.66
C LEU A 191 -12.46 17.75 7.13
N ALA A 192 -12.40 16.50 7.60
CA ALA A 192 -11.89 16.19 8.92
C ALA A 192 -10.39 16.55 9.04
N LEU A 193 -9.58 16.21 8.03
CA LEU A 193 -8.15 16.52 8.01
C LEU A 193 -7.90 18.04 7.94
N VAL A 194 -8.64 18.78 7.11
CA VAL A 194 -8.58 20.26 7.07
C VAL A 194 -8.91 20.85 8.44
N SER A 195 -9.91 20.31 9.14
CA SER A 195 -10.25 20.77 10.50
C SER A 195 -9.13 20.53 11.52
N GLN A 196 -8.21 19.62 11.23
CA GLN A 196 -7.02 19.35 12.05
C GLN A 196 -5.81 20.18 11.64
N GLY A 197 -5.89 20.97 10.57
CA GLY A 197 -4.82 21.81 10.08
C GLY A 197 -4.03 21.25 8.90
N VAL A 198 -4.47 20.16 8.29
CA VAL A 198 -3.89 19.67 7.04
C VAL A 198 -4.12 20.71 5.94
N LEU A 199 -3.07 21.02 5.21
CA LEU A 199 -3.05 22.10 4.24
C LEU A 199 -3.97 21.83 3.05
N GLN A 200 -4.76 22.87 2.64
CA GLN A 200 -5.60 22.82 1.44
C GLN A 200 -5.71 24.20 0.82
N ASN A 201 -4.81 24.55 -0.09
CA ASN A 201 -4.82 25.82 -0.80
C ASN A 201 -4.14 25.73 -2.17
N PHE A 202 -4.09 26.85 -2.89
CA PHE A 202 -3.39 27.01 -4.17
C PHE A 202 -2.41 28.18 -4.13
N ASN A 203 -1.96 28.57 -2.94
CA ASN A 203 -1.02 29.65 -2.77
C ASN A 203 0.35 29.28 -3.33
N ASP A 204 1.12 30.28 -3.69
CA ASP A 204 2.54 30.13 -4.00
C ASP A 204 3.30 29.67 -2.75
N TYR A 205 4.44 29.05 -2.95
CA TYR A 205 5.34 28.69 -1.86
C TYR A 205 5.75 29.93 -1.09
N GLN A 206 5.85 29.82 0.24
CA GLN A 206 6.08 30.93 1.12
C GLN A 206 7.49 30.88 1.70
N GLU A 207 8.24 31.97 1.56
CA GLU A 207 9.50 32.13 2.28
C GLU A 207 9.22 32.70 3.68
N VAL A 208 9.71 32.00 4.69
CA VAL A 208 9.62 32.41 6.09
C VAL A 208 11.00 32.58 6.70
N GLN A 209 11.15 33.53 7.63
CA GLN A 209 12.39 33.68 8.38
C GLN A 209 12.51 32.56 9.42
N THR A 210 13.68 31.93 9.49
CA THR A 210 14.00 30.96 10.54
C THR A 210 14.35 31.68 11.86
N VAL A 211 14.02 31.03 12.98
CA VAL A 211 14.33 31.57 14.31
C VAL A 211 15.85 31.70 14.53
N GLU A 212 16.58 30.70 14.02
CA GLU A 212 18.03 30.65 14.04
C GLU A 212 18.60 30.56 12.63
N ALA A 213 19.79 31.11 12.41
CA ALA A 213 20.51 30.95 11.17
C ALA A 213 21.00 29.51 11.04
N LEU A 214 20.69 28.85 9.94
CA LEU A 214 21.18 27.51 9.63
C LEU A 214 22.53 27.65 8.91
N HIS A 215 23.56 27.06 9.48
CA HIS A 215 24.89 26.91 8.88
C HIS A 215 24.99 25.52 8.25
N TYR A 216 25.36 25.47 6.99
CA TYR A 216 25.49 24.19 6.26
C TYR A 216 26.60 24.27 5.21
N ASP A 217 27.12 23.11 4.82
CA ASP A 217 28.11 23.00 3.77
C ASP A 217 27.39 22.81 2.41
N GLN A 218 27.48 23.83 1.56
CA GLN A 218 26.87 23.79 0.23
C GLN A 218 27.86 23.22 -0.78
N PRO A 219 27.50 22.19 -1.55
CA PRO A 219 28.34 21.69 -2.63
C PRO A 219 28.63 22.81 -3.66
N ARG A 220 29.91 23.01 -3.97
CA ARG A 220 30.32 23.90 -5.05
C ARG A 220 29.93 23.28 -6.38
N VAL A 221 29.25 24.06 -7.21
CA VAL A 221 28.86 23.62 -8.55
C VAL A 221 29.63 24.40 -9.62
N ASP A 222 29.90 23.73 -10.74
CA ASP A 222 30.51 24.35 -11.92
C ASP A 222 29.48 25.20 -12.71
N ALA A 223 29.94 25.79 -13.81
CA ALA A 223 29.08 26.61 -14.68
C ALA A 223 27.94 25.81 -15.36
N GLN A 224 28.00 24.49 -15.32
CA GLN A 224 27.02 23.56 -15.83
C GLN A 224 26.09 23.00 -14.73
N GLY A 225 26.30 23.46 -13.45
CA GLY A 225 25.50 23.02 -12.31
C GLY A 225 25.89 21.65 -11.74
N GLN A 226 27.05 21.09 -12.14
CA GLN A 226 27.54 19.82 -11.62
C GLN A 226 28.42 20.04 -10.38
N PRO A 227 28.36 19.15 -9.37
CA PRO A 227 29.23 19.23 -8.21
C PRO A 227 30.71 19.18 -8.61
N VAL A 228 31.50 20.12 -8.13
CA VAL A 228 32.96 20.09 -8.25
C VAL A 228 33.50 19.04 -7.28
N LEU A 229 34.22 18.05 -7.78
CA LEU A 229 34.82 17.00 -6.98
C LEU A 229 36.29 17.30 -6.67
N ASP A 230 36.73 16.91 -5.49
CA ASP A 230 38.13 16.95 -5.08
C ASP A 230 38.95 15.80 -5.71
N ALA A 231 40.24 15.74 -5.42
CA ALA A 231 41.13 14.69 -5.92
C ALA A 231 40.76 13.26 -5.40
N LYS A 232 39.87 13.16 -4.43
CA LYS A 232 39.38 11.90 -3.86
C LYS A 232 37.97 11.56 -4.36
N GLY A 233 37.39 12.39 -5.24
CA GLY A 233 36.03 12.21 -5.76
C GLY A 233 34.93 12.68 -4.81
N GLN A 234 35.27 13.43 -3.75
CA GLN A 234 34.29 13.99 -2.82
C GLN A 234 33.85 15.38 -3.31
N PRO A 235 32.58 15.77 -3.13
CA PRO A 235 32.13 17.12 -3.44
C PRO A 235 32.90 18.16 -2.63
N VAL A 236 33.44 19.18 -3.29
CA VAL A 236 34.00 20.35 -2.62
C VAL A 236 32.82 21.17 -2.08
N THR A 237 32.83 21.50 -0.78
CA THR A 237 31.77 22.27 -0.14
C THR A 237 32.29 23.64 0.29
N ASP A 238 31.42 24.66 0.23
CA ASP A 238 31.65 25.98 0.78
C ASP A 238 30.66 26.20 1.95
N PRO A 239 31.10 26.80 3.08
CA PRO A 239 30.19 27.10 4.17
C PRO A 239 29.15 28.15 3.73
N ALA A 240 27.87 27.82 3.91
CA ALA A 240 26.77 28.70 3.60
C ALA A 240 25.88 28.94 4.83
N ILE A 241 25.18 30.06 4.82
CA ILE A 241 24.26 30.43 5.88
C ILE A 241 22.93 30.80 5.26
N THR A 242 21.86 30.15 5.70
CA THR A 242 20.50 30.59 5.38
C THR A 242 19.74 31.05 6.60
N ARG A 243 18.89 32.05 6.42
CA ARG A 243 17.97 32.58 7.43
C ARG A 243 16.51 32.49 6.98
N THR A 244 16.27 31.84 5.84
CA THR A 244 14.96 31.65 5.29
C THR A 244 14.72 30.17 5.03
N GLN A 245 13.47 29.75 5.12
CA GLN A 245 12.99 28.44 4.73
C GLN A 245 11.80 28.61 3.78
N THR A 246 11.81 27.88 2.67
CA THR A 246 10.68 27.83 1.75
C THR A 246 9.68 26.80 2.25
N LEU A 247 8.47 27.23 2.57
CA LEU A 247 7.35 26.37 2.92
C LEU A 247 6.55 26.06 1.65
N ALA A 248 6.56 24.81 1.24
CA ALA A 248 5.73 24.35 0.14
C ALA A 248 4.26 24.39 0.54
N MET A 249 3.39 24.82 -0.39
CA MET A 249 1.95 24.92 -0.23
C MET A 249 1.25 23.93 -1.18
N GLY A 250 -0.08 23.85 -1.15
CA GLY A 250 -0.84 23.09 -2.14
C GLY A 250 -2.14 22.46 -1.64
N PRO A 251 -2.84 21.74 -2.53
CA PRO A 251 -4.10 21.03 -2.23
C PRO A 251 -3.83 19.67 -1.58
N VAL A 252 -3.24 19.66 -0.38
CA VAL A 252 -2.71 18.47 0.31
C VAL A 252 -3.83 17.58 0.85
N ALA A 253 -4.79 18.14 1.62
CA ALA A 253 -5.79 17.34 2.33
C ALA A 253 -6.67 16.48 1.41
N SER A 254 -6.96 16.96 0.20
CA SER A 254 -7.75 16.19 -0.77
C SER A 254 -6.98 14.96 -1.30
N GLN A 255 -5.67 15.09 -1.51
CA GLN A 255 -4.82 13.94 -1.88
C GLN A 255 -4.65 12.99 -0.69
N GLU A 256 -4.38 13.54 0.50
CA GLU A 256 -4.19 12.79 1.74
C GLU A 256 -5.38 11.89 2.04
N ALA A 257 -6.60 12.40 1.93
CA ALA A 257 -7.80 11.65 2.19
C ALA A 257 -7.96 10.41 1.28
N ILE A 258 -7.75 10.56 -0.02
CA ILE A 258 -7.90 9.43 -0.95
C ILE A 258 -6.71 8.48 -0.88
N LYS A 259 -5.48 8.99 -0.70
CA LYS A 259 -4.30 8.12 -0.61
C LYS A 259 -4.39 7.16 0.57
N MET A 260 -5.01 7.59 1.69
CA MET A 260 -5.24 6.72 2.85
C MET A 260 -6.41 5.76 2.63
N LEU A 261 -7.58 6.26 2.22
CA LEU A 261 -8.76 5.42 1.96
C LEU A 261 -8.58 4.43 0.82
N GLY A 262 -7.83 4.81 -0.21
CA GLY A 262 -7.51 3.95 -1.34
C GLY A 262 -6.36 2.98 -1.08
N THR A 263 -5.75 3.02 0.13
CA THR A 263 -4.52 2.30 0.44
C THR A 263 -3.44 2.50 -0.63
N ASN A 264 -3.24 3.75 -1.02
CA ASN A 264 -2.30 4.11 -2.06
C ASN A 264 -0.92 4.43 -1.48
N GLY A 265 -0.87 5.26 -0.42
CA GLY A 265 0.36 5.78 0.15
C GLY A 265 1.02 6.86 -0.72
N GLY A 266 2.33 6.98 -0.59
CA GLY A 266 3.06 8.13 -1.10
C GLY A 266 2.79 9.38 -0.27
N GLY A 267 3.24 10.54 -0.76
CA GLY A 267 3.01 11.81 -0.11
C GLY A 267 2.91 12.96 -1.10
N PHE A 268 2.20 13.99 -0.71
CA PHE A 268 2.27 15.29 -1.37
C PHE A 268 3.68 15.87 -1.17
N PHE A 269 4.19 15.71 0.06
CA PHE A 269 5.56 16.01 0.46
C PHE A 269 6.42 14.74 0.53
N ASN A 270 7.74 14.89 0.41
CA ASN A 270 8.68 13.78 0.50
C ASN A 270 8.56 13.00 1.83
N ALA A 271 8.38 13.73 2.93
CA ALA A 271 8.28 13.13 4.25
C ALA A 271 6.94 12.41 4.51
N ASN A 272 5.99 12.45 3.59
CA ASN A 272 4.66 11.85 3.74
C ASN A 272 3.93 12.34 5.01
N SER A 273 3.23 11.45 5.71
CA SER A 273 2.54 11.75 6.97
C SER A 273 3.48 12.04 8.16
N ALA A 274 4.80 12.07 7.96
CA ALA A 274 5.73 12.68 8.89
C ALA A 274 5.77 14.22 8.74
N HIS A 275 5.36 14.75 7.57
CA HIS A 275 5.30 16.19 7.33
C HIS A 275 4.16 16.84 8.13
N PRO A 276 4.40 17.96 8.84
CA PRO A 276 3.36 18.62 9.65
C PRO A 276 2.15 19.10 8.84
N PHE A 277 2.30 19.37 7.54
CA PHE A 277 1.21 19.82 6.68
C PHE A 277 0.37 18.68 6.11
N GLU A 278 0.82 17.44 6.18
CA GLU A 278 0.02 16.25 5.88
C GLU A 278 -0.67 15.69 7.13
N ASN A 279 0.04 15.64 8.27
CA ASN A 279 -0.43 14.98 9.48
C ASN A 279 -0.01 15.77 10.73
N PRO A 280 -0.70 16.87 11.07
CA PRO A 280 -0.28 17.79 12.13
C PRO A 280 -0.55 17.31 13.56
N THR A 281 -1.57 16.49 13.81
CA THR A 281 -2.08 16.17 15.14
C THR A 281 -2.17 14.66 15.42
N ALA A 282 -2.26 14.28 16.69
CA ALA A 282 -2.52 12.90 17.08
C ALA A 282 -3.88 12.38 16.54
N LEU A 283 -4.87 13.27 16.39
CA LEU A 283 -6.17 12.89 15.84
C LEU A 283 -6.10 12.69 14.32
N SER A 284 -5.39 13.56 13.56
CA SER A 284 -5.17 13.31 12.13
C SER A 284 -4.44 11.99 11.91
N ASN A 285 -3.39 11.70 12.70
CA ASN A 285 -2.67 10.44 12.65
C ASN A 285 -3.56 9.21 12.90
N PHE A 286 -4.45 9.30 13.87
CA PHE A 286 -5.42 8.22 14.15
C PHE A 286 -6.42 8.04 13.00
N LEU A 287 -6.93 9.14 12.42
CA LEU A 287 -7.87 9.10 11.30
C LEU A 287 -7.22 8.55 10.02
N GLU A 288 -5.97 8.88 9.76
CA GLU A 288 -5.19 8.32 8.65
C GLU A 288 -5.03 6.81 8.79
N MET A 289 -4.54 6.33 9.94
CA MET A 289 -4.45 4.90 10.22
C MET A 289 -5.79 4.18 10.06
N LEU A 290 -6.88 4.77 10.58
CA LEU A 290 -8.22 4.19 10.46
C LEU A 290 -8.67 4.13 8.99
N ALA A 291 -8.41 5.18 8.22
CA ALA A 291 -8.75 5.25 6.80
C ALA A 291 -8.06 4.15 5.99
N ILE A 292 -6.82 3.81 6.31
CA ILE A 292 -6.05 2.76 5.63
C ILE A 292 -6.76 1.39 5.76
N LEU A 293 -7.20 0.98 6.94
CA LEU A 293 -7.73 -0.38 7.15
C LEU A 293 -9.26 -0.48 7.09
N VAL A 294 -10.00 0.64 7.10
CA VAL A 294 -11.47 0.58 7.24
C VAL A 294 -12.16 -0.07 6.04
N ILE A 295 -11.74 0.24 4.81
CA ILE A 295 -12.30 -0.39 3.61
C ILE A 295 -11.87 -1.86 3.50
N PRO A 296 -10.57 -2.25 3.62
CA PRO A 296 -10.17 -3.64 3.68
C PRO A 296 -10.96 -4.50 4.69
N ALA A 297 -11.13 -4.01 5.92
CA ALA A 297 -11.93 -4.69 6.94
C ALA A 297 -13.42 -4.81 6.54
N ALA A 298 -13.99 -3.74 6.00
CA ALA A 298 -15.38 -3.69 5.55
C ALA A 298 -15.66 -4.68 4.39
N LEU A 299 -14.70 -4.85 3.48
CA LEU A 299 -14.82 -5.77 2.34
C LEU A 299 -14.97 -7.24 2.78
N CYS A 300 -14.43 -7.63 3.93
CA CYS A 300 -14.67 -8.96 4.52
C CYS A 300 -16.15 -9.18 4.84
N PHE A 301 -16.86 -8.16 5.32
CA PHE A 301 -18.30 -8.23 5.55
C PHE A 301 -19.08 -8.24 4.25
N SER A 302 -18.68 -7.42 3.27
CA SER A 302 -19.28 -7.45 1.92
C SER A 302 -19.18 -8.84 1.29
N PHE A 303 -18.01 -9.47 1.37
CA PHE A 303 -17.79 -10.84 0.92
C PHE A 303 -18.73 -11.82 1.63
N GLY A 304 -18.76 -11.80 2.97
CA GLY A 304 -19.60 -12.71 3.75
C GLY A 304 -21.09 -12.60 3.42
N GLU A 305 -21.59 -11.38 3.18
CA GLU A 305 -22.99 -11.17 2.76
C GLU A 305 -23.26 -11.66 1.33
N MET A 306 -22.35 -11.44 0.40
CA MET A 306 -22.52 -11.85 -1.00
C MET A 306 -22.47 -13.37 -1.20
N VAL A 307 -21.64 -14.07 -0.43
CA VAL A 307 -21.60 -15.55 -0.47
C VAL A 307 -22.69 -16.23 0.38
N GLY A 308 -23.53 -15.43 1.05
CA GLY A 308 -24.65 -15.91 1.87
C GLY A 308 -24.24 -16.45 3.25
N SER A 309 -23.04 -16.16 3.73
CA SER A 309 -22.54 -16.58 5.03
C SER A 309 -21.63 -15.55 5.67
N ARG A 310 -22.15 -14.70 6.56
CA ARG A 310 -21.35 -13.72 7.30
C ARG A 310 -20.20 -14.36 8.08
N ARG A 311 -20.36 -15.63 8.52
CA ARG A 311 -19.31 -16.36 9.24
C ARG A 311 -18.04 -16.55 8.41
N GLN A 312 -18.16 -16.65 7.07
CA GLN A 312 -16.99 -16.73 6.18
C GLN A 312 -16.15 -15.46 6.22
N GLY A 313 -16.80 -14.29 6.08
CA GLY A 313 -16.10 -13.00 6.18
C GLY A 313 -15.48 -12.77 7.55
N ILE A 314 -16.19 -13.13 8.62
CA ILE A 314 -15.69 -13.01 10.01
C ILE A 314 -14.47 -13.91 10.24
N ALA A 315 -14.46 -15.15 9.72
CA ALA A 315 -13.33 -16.06 9.88
C ALA A 315 -12.05 -15.52 9.19
N ILE A 316 -12.20 -14.95 8.00
CA ILE A 316 -11.08 -14.31 7.30
C ILE A 316 -10.60 -13.07 8.04
N LEU A 317 -11.51 -12.18 8.44
CA LEU A 317 -11.17 -10.98 9.21
C LEU A 317 -10.50 -11.32 10.55
N ALA A 318 -10.93 -12.38 11.21
CA ALA A 318 -10.31 -12.85 12.46
C ALA A 318 -8.86 -13.29 12.23
N ALA A 319 -8.58 -14.04 11.15
CA ALA A 319 -7.21 -14.44 10.80
C ALA A 319 -6.32 -13.20 10.52
N MET A 320 -6.83 -12.25 9.73
CA MET A 320 -6.14 -10.99 9.45
C MET A 320 -5.86 -10.19 10.72
N THR A 321 -6.85 -10.02 11.59
CA THR A 321 -6.74 -9.22 12.83
C THR A 321 -5.77 -9.86 13.81
N LEU A 322 -5.78 -11.19 13.96
CA LEU A 322 -4.85 -11.89 14.85
C LEU A 322 -3.39 -11.75 14.37
N LEU A 323 -3.14 -11.94 13.07
CA LEU A 323 -1.81 -11.70 12.49
C LEU A 323 -1.38 -10.25 12.69
N PHE A 324 -2.24 -9.28 12.36
CA PHE A 324 -1.97 -7.87 12.55
C PHE A 324 -1.58 -7.53 13.98
N ALA A 325 -2.35 -8.01 14.97
CA ALA A 325 -2.09 -7.73 16.38
C ALA A 325 -0.72 -8.27 16.83
N VAL A 326 -0.35 -9.48 16.39
CA VAL A 326 0.96 -10.07 16.70
C VAL A 326 2.09 -9.22 16.12
N PHE A 327 1.99 -8.81 14.85
CA PHE A 327 3.00 -7.98 14.20
C PHE A 327 3.08 -6.57 14.81
N ALA A 328 1.94 -5.95 15.16
CA ALA A 328 1.92 -4.65 15.83
C ALA A 328 2.61 -4.69 17.20
N LEU A 329 2.35 -5.75 17.98
CA LEU A 329 3.01 -5.97 19.27
C LEU A 329 4.52 -6.19 19.09
N SER A 330 4.92 -6.94 18.04
CA SER A 330 6.34 -7.19 17.72
C SER A 330 7.07 -5.88 17.36
N ALA A 331 6.51 -5.09 16.44
CA ALA A 331 7.10 -3.80 16.06
C ALA A 331 7.31 -2.89 17.28
N ALA A 332 6.27 -2.70 18.08
CA ALA A 332 6.36 -1.85 19.27
C ALA A 332 7.34 -2.37 20.33
N TYR A 333 7.45 -3.70 20.46
CA TYR A 333 8.42 -4.29 21.39
C TYR A 333 9.85 -3.98 20.99
N PHE A 334 10.21 -4.17 19.72
CA PHE A 334 11.57 -3.94 19.24
C PHE A 334 11.92 -2.46 19.15
N GLU A 335 10.98 -1.58 18.80
CA GLU A 335 11.22 -0.14 18.76
C GLU A 335 11.33 0.50 20.17
N GLN A 336 10.80 -0.15 21.18
CA GLN A 336 11.00 0.27 22.58
C GLN A 336 12.40 -0.11 23.12
N GLN A 337 13.17 -0.94 22.40
CA GLN A 337 14.56 -1.22 22.75
C GLN A 337 15.46 -0.08 22.25
N PRO A 338 16.58 0.18 22.93
CA PRO A 338 17.60 1.11 22.43
C PRO A 338 18.09 0.74 21.02
N ASN A 339 18.38 1.73 20.20
CA ASN A 339 19.12 1.50 18.96
C ASN A 339 20.60 1.24 19.31
N PRO A 340 21.15 0.05 18.98
CA PRO A 340 22.52 -0.29 19.34
C PRO A 340 23.56 0.66 18.75
N MET A 341 23.37 1.11 17.50
CA MET A 341 24.30 2.04 16.84
C MET A 341 24.28 3.43 17.49
N ALA A 342 23.11 3.95 17.80
CA ALA A 342 22.95 5.21 18.51
C ALA A 342 23.57 5.16 19.92
N ALA A 343 23.37 4.04 20.62
CA ALA A 343 23.97 3.83 21.95
C ALA A 343 25.50 3.77 21.89
N GLN A 344 26.10 3.09 20.88
CA GLN A 344 27.54 3.07 20.65
C GLN A 344 28.10 4.47 20.31
N ALA A 345 27.31 5.29 19.60
CA ALA A 345 27.67 6.67 19.33
C ALA A 345 27.52 7.60 20.56
N GLY A 346 27.07 7.08 21.71
CA GLY A 346 26.94 7.82 22.96
C GLY A 346 25.56 8.47 23.18
N ALA A 347 24.56 8.14 22.38
CA ALA A 347 23.19 8.62 22.60
C ALA A 347 22.57 7.96 23.85
N ASP A 348 21.95 8.78 24.70
CA ASP A 348 21.20 8.30 25.88
C ASP A 348 19.82 7.81 25.44
N SER A 349 19.64 6.49 25.46
CA SER A 349 18.38 5.82 25.16
C SER A 349 17.54 5.52 26.40
N ALA A 350 17.94 6.01 27.59
CA ALA A 350 17.19 5.78 28.82
C ALA A 350 15.92 6.63 28.87
N MET A 351 14.87 6.07 29.47
CA MET A 351 13.65 6.83 29.72
C MET A 351 13.90 7.90 30.77
N SER A 352 13.54 9.14 30.46
CA SER A 352 13.62 10.29 31.36
C SER A 352 12.36 11.16 31.27
N VAL A 353 12.31 12.27 32.02
CA VAL A 353 11.20 13.24 31.93
C VAL A 353 11.13 13.89 30.54
N LEU A 354 12.26 13.99 29.83
CA LEU A 354 12.38 14.64 28.52
C LEU A 354 12.50 13.66 27.35
N SER A 355 12.71 12.37 27.61
CA SER A 355 12.89 11.35 26.59
C SER A 355 11.99 10.13 26.87
N PRO A 356 11.23 9.64 25.89
CA PRO A 356 10.42 8.43 26.05
C PRO A 356 11.28 7.16 26.17
N GLY A 357 12.61 7.25 25.98
CA GLY A 357 13.51 6.11 25.86
C GLY A 357 13.31 5.35 24.56
N GLY A 358 14.04 4.23 24.38
CA GLY A 358 13.93 3.38 23.19
C GLY A 358 14.52 4.02 21.93
N ASN A 359 14.05 3.59 20.77
CA ASN A 359 14.53 4.08 19.47
C ASN A 359 13.66 5.22 18.95
N MET A 360 14.12 6.46 19.15
CA MET A 360 13.47 7.66 18.61
C MET A 360 14.03 8.13 17.27
N GLU A 361 15.08 7.46 16.75
CA GLU A 361 15.64 7.82 15.46
C GLU A 361 14.57 7.75 14.36
N GLY A 362 14.55 8.74 13.48
CA GLY A 362 13.62 8.83 12.37
C GLY A 362 12.14 8.96 12.76
N LYS A 363 11.82 9.21 14.02
CA LYS A 363 10.46 9.34 14.52
C LYS A 363 10.16 10.78 14.93
N GLU A 364 8.96 11.23 14.60
CA GLU A 364 8.47 12.54 14.99
C GLU A 364 8.11 12.57 16.48
N THR A 365 8.59 13.57 17.21
CA THR A 365 8.33 13.71 18.66
C THR A 365 6.85 13.84 18.98
N ARG A 366 6.04 14.42 18.06
CA ARG A 366 4.57 14.55 18.23
C ARG A 366 3.83 13.23 18.19
N PHE A 367 4.43 12.15 17.65
CA PHE A 367 3.83 10.82 17.55
C PHE A 367 4.49 9.81 18.51
N GLY A 368 5.80 9.93 18.72
CA GLY A 368 6.56 9.00 19.54
C GLY A 368 6.64 7.59 18.98
N ILE A 369 7.19 6.68 19.77
CA ILE A 369 7.41 5.28 19.36
C ILE A 369 6.08 4.53 19.16
N ALA A 370 5.13 4.72 20.06
CA ALA A 370 3.88 3.97 20.06
C ALA A 370 3.06 4.19 18.77
N ALA A 371 2.81 5.45 18.41
CA ALA A 371 2.02 5.77 17.23
C ALA A 371 2.79 5.47 15.94
N THR A 372 4.12 5.67 15.90
CA THR A 372 4.94 5.38 14.72
C THR A 372 5.02 3.87 14.45
N SER A 373 5.24 3.04 15.47
CA SER A 373 5.26 1.58 15.32
C SER A 373 3.90 1.03 14.84
N LEU A 374 2.80 1.59 15.36
CA LEU A 374 1.46 1.20 14.90
C LEU A 374 1.24 1.64 13.46
N PHE A 375 1.62 2.87 13.08
CA PHE A 375 1.46 3.38 11.72
C PHE A 375 2.27 2.54 10.71
N ALA A 376 3.53 2.21 11.04
CA ALA A 376 4.38 1.34 10.21
C ALA A 376 3.74 -0.04 10.00
N THR A 377 3.13 -0.61 11.04
CA THR A 377 2.41 -1.90 10.94
C THR A 377 1.14 -1.76 10.11
N VAL A 378 0.35 -0.70 10.30
CA VAL A 378 -0.90 -0.45 9.56
C VAL A 378 -0.62 -0.29 8.06
N THR A 379 0.35 0.52 7.70
CA THR A 379 0.66 0.84 6.30
C THR A 379 1.23 -0.36 5.54
N THR A 380 1.98 -1.24 6.21
CA THR A 380 2.59 -2.44 5.59
C THR A 380 1.73 -3.69 5.72
N ALA A 381 0.77 -3.72 6.64
CA ALA A 381 -0.32 -4.69 6.63
C ALA A 381 -1.29 -4.45 5.46
N ALA A 382 -1.43 -3.19 5.03
CA ALA A 382 -2.13 -2.78 3.81
C ALA A 382 -1.14 -2.50 2.68
N SER A 383 -1.59 -2.48 1.43
CA SER A 383 -0.80 -1.96 0.30
C SER A 383 -0.86 -0.42 0.30
N CYS A 384 -0.42 0.25 1.39
CA CYS A 384 -0.58 1.70 1.50
C CYS A 384 0.72 2.45 1.20
N GLY A 385 1.78 2.20 1.95
CA GLY A 385 3.08 2.85 1.75
C GLY A 385 3.24 4.24 2.36
N ALA A 386 2.19 4.85 2.91
CA ALA A 386 2.32 6.09 3.67
C ALA A 386 3.13 5.85 4.96
N VAL A 387 3.93 6.83 5.37
CA VAL A 387 4.79 6.73 6.56
C VAL A 387 4.69 7.99 7.40
N ASN A 388 4.67 7.85 8.72
CA ASN A 388 4.75 8.96 9.67
C ASN A 388 6.09 9.03 10.41
N GLY A 389 7.06 8.27 9.95
CA GLY A 389 8.43 8.19 10.44
C GLY A 389 9.31 7.46 9.43
N MET A 390 10.61 7.52 9.61
CA MET A 390 11.57 6.90 8.71
C MET A 390 11.68 5.40 8.98
N HIS A 391 11.24 4.55 8.04
CA HIS A 391 11.31 3.09 8.21
C HIS A 391 12.74 2.56 8.20
N ASP A 392 13.65 3.24 7.53
CA ASP A 392 15.07 2.92 7.48
C ASP A 392 15.76 3.01 8.86
N SER A 393 15.25 3.89 9.72
CA SER A 393 15.75 4.11 11.08
C SER A 393 15.09 3.19 12.14
N LEU A 394 14.27 2.23 11.73
CA LEU A 394 13.75 1.22 12.65
C LEU A 394 14.89 0.28 13.09
N ASN A 395 14.83 -0.20 14.34
CA ASN A 395 15.70 -1.28 14.77
C ASN A 395 15.58 -2.48 13.81
N ALA A 396 16.64 -3.25 13.61
CA ALA A 396 16.67 -4.34 12.64
C ALA A 396 15.44 -5.28 12.72
N MET A 397 15.07 -5.71 13.93
CA MET A 397 13.86 -6.53 14.15
C MET A 397 12.56 -5.73 14.10
N GLY A 398 12.59 -4.44 14.41
CA GLY A 398 11.49 -3.52 14.21
C GLY A 398 11.17 -3.37 12.72
N GLY A 399 12.19 -3.16 11.89
CA GLY A 399 12.11 -3.07 10.43
C GLY A 399 11.78 -4.41 9.74
N LEU A 400 12.13 -5.56 10.36
CA LEU A 400 11.69 -6.87 9.88
C LEU A 400 10.15 -6.99 9.86
N THR A 401 9.45 -6.38 10.82
CA THR A 401 7.99 -6.46 10.89
C THR A 401 7.29 -5.90 9.63
N PRO A 402 7.54 -4.65 9.20
CA PRO A 402 6.96 -4.13 7.96
C PRO A 402 7.42 -4.90 6.72
N MET A 403 8.68 -5.33 6.68
CA MET A 403 9.21 -6.13 5.57
C MET A 403 8.46 -7.46 5.43
N LEU A 404 8.28 -8.19 6.54
CA LEU A 404 7.58 -9.47 6.54
C LEU A 404 6.10 -9.33 6.21
N LEU A 405 5.42 -8.28 6.71
CA LEU A 405 4.02 -8.01 6.37
C LEU A 405 3.81 -7.86 4.86
N MET A 406 4.68 -7.12 4.17
CA MET A 406 4.66 -7.00 2.71
C MET A 406 4.95 -8.35 2.04
N GLN A 407 5.95 -9.09 2.52
CA GLN A 407 6.37 -10.39 1.98
C GLN A 407 5.33 -11.50 2.17
N LEU A 408 4.43 -11.39 3.13
CA LEU A 408 3.26 -12.26 3.24
C LEU A 408 2.22 -11.99 2.12
N GLY A 409 2.56 -11.18 1.11
CA GLY A 409 1.70 -10.83 -0.01
C GLY A 409 0.61 -9.84 0.38
N GLU A 410 0.85 -9.06 1.43
CA GLU A 410 -0.10 -8.09 2.00
C GLU A 410 -1.49 -8.70 2.23
N ALA A 411 -1.51 -9.98 2.64
CA ALA A 411 -2.75 -10.69 2.92
C ALA A 411 -3.33 -10.34 4.31
N VAL A 412 -2.55 -9.62 5.14
CA VAL A 412 -2.98 -9.17 6.49
C VAL A 412 -3.70 -7.83 6.33
N TYR A 413 -5.00 -7.82 6.16
CA TYR A 413 -5.86 -6.75 5.65
C TYR A 413 -5.62 -6.43 4.18
N GLY A 414 -4.39 -6.07 3.82
CA GLY A 414 -3.96 -5.74 2.47
C GLY A 414 -4.58 -4.47 1.90
N GLY A 415 -4.33 -4.21 0.64
CA GLY A 415 -4.94 -3.08 -0.06
C GLY A 415 -6.44 -3.25 -0.32
N VAL A 416 -7.10 -2.16 -0.67
CA VAL A 416 -8.53 -2.15 -1.00
C VAL A 416 -8.86 -3.12 -2.15
N GLY A 417 -9.41 -4.25 -1.80
CA GLY A 417 -9.66 -5.38 -2.70
C GLY A 417 -8.50 -6.38 -2.76
N SER A 418 -7.26 -5.94 -2.93
CA SER A 418 -6.10 -6.83 -3.10
C SER A 418 -5.86 -7.73 -1.90
N GLY A 419 -5.93 -7.21 -0.70
CA GLY A 419 -5.74 -8.00 0.51
C GLY A 419 -6.72 -9.15 0.62
N LEU A 420 -8.00 -8.89 0.39
CA LEU A 420 -9.02 -9.93 0.50
C LEU A 420 -8.91 -10.98 -0.62
N TYR A 421 -8.63 -10.59 -1.87
CA TYR A 421 -8.43 -11.62 -2.89
C TYR A 421 -7.13 -12.43 -2.67
N GLY A 422 -6.07 -11.83 -2.14
CA GLY A 422 -4.86 -12.52 -1.70
C GLY A 422 -5.16 -13.53 -0.58
N MET A 423 -5.84 -13.09 0.48
CA MET A 423 -6.22 -13.99 1.58
C MET A 423 -7.18 -15.10 1.13
N LEU A 424 -8.06 -14.84 0.15
CA LEU A 424 -8.92 -15.87 -0.44
C LEU A 424 -8.10 -16.90 -1.23
N ALA A 425 -7.02 -16.50 -1.91
CA ALA A 425 -6.10 -17.43 -2.55
C ALA A 425 -5.42 -18.35 -1.51
N PHE A 426 -4.97 -17.80 -0.37
CA PHE A 426 -4.46 -18.61 0.75
C PHE A 426 -5.53 -19.51 1.37
N ALA A 427 -6.77 -19.05 1.47
CA ALA A 427 -7.88 -19.88 1.93
C ALA A 427 -8.13 -21.08 1.01
N ILE A 428 -8.10 -20.87 -0.30
CA ILE A 428 -8.21 -21.93 -1.31
C ILE A 428 -7.02 -22.90 -1.22
N LEU A 429 -5.79 -22.38 -1.09
CA LEU A 429 -4.59 -23.19 -0.90
C LEU A 429 -4.67 -24.04 0.37
N GLY A 430 -5.05 -23.45 1.51
CA GLY A 430 -5.17 -24.15 2.79
C GLY A 430 -6.21 -25.28 2.74
N VAL A 431 -7.36 -25.00 2.15
CA VAL A 431 -8.41 -26.03 1.97
C VAL A 431 -7.96 -27.13 0.99
N PHE A 432 -7.22 -26.77 -0.05
CA PHE A 432 -6.69 -27.75 -1.01
C PHE A 432 -5.69 -28.69 -0.35
N ILE A 433 -4.71 -28.16 0.39
CA ILE A 433 -3.71 -28.97 1.11
C ILE A 433 -4.38 -29.85 2.16
N ALA A 434 -5.24 -29.27 3.00
CA ALA A 434 -5.94 -30.04 4.03
C ALA A 434 -6.84 -31.14 3.44
N GLY A 435 -7.53 -30.85 2.33
CA GLY A 435 -8.35 -31.83 1.62
C GLY A 435 -7.53 -33.02 1.11
N LEU A 436 -6.40 -32.74 0.47
CA LEU A 436 -5.52 -33.81 -0.03
C LEU A 436 -4.92 -34.65 1.10
N MET A 437 -4.49 -34.03 2.20
CA MET A 437 -3.92 -34.75 3.34
C MET A 437 -4.91 -35.70 4.01
N ILE A 438 -6.21 -35.37 3.99
CA ILE A 438 -7.26 -36.19 4.61
C ILE A 438 -7.89 -37.17 3.61
N GLY A 439 -7.46 -37.13 2.32
CA GLY A 439 -8.04 -37.95 1.26
C GLY A 439 -9.44 -37.52 0.83
N ARG A 440 -9.78 -36.24 0.99
CA ARG A 440 -11.08 -35.67 0.62
C ARG A 440 -10.95 -34.77 -0.61
N THR A 441 -12.04 -34.64 -1.37
CA THR A 441 -12.09 -33.68 -2.49
C THR A 441 -11.99 -32.25 -1.96
N PRO A 442 -10.98 -31.45 -2.35
CA PRO A 442 -10.87 -30.07 -1.93
C PRO A 442 -12.04 -29.23 -2.47
N GLU A 443 -12.75 -28.54 -1.60
CA GLU A 443 -13.84 -27.65 -1.99
C GLU A 443 -13.89 -26.41 -1.11
N TYR A 444 -14.17 -25.26 -1.74
CA TYR A 444 -14.36 -24.00 -1.03
C TYR A 444 -15.71 -23.39 -1.41
N LEU A 445 -16.53 -23.01 -0.43
CA LEU A 445 -17.90 -22.50 -0.62
C LEU A 445 -18.77 -23.43 -1.49
N GLY A 446 -18.58 -24.75 -1.37
CA GLY A 446 -19.28 -25.76 -2.17
C GLY A 446 -18.82 -25.84 -3.63
N LYS A 447 -17.68 -25.29 -3.97
CA LYS A 447 -17.06 -25.41 -5.30
C LYS A 447 -15.82 -26.25 -5.23
N LYS A 448 -15.74 -27.26 -6.11
CA LYS A 448 -14.57 -28.14 -6.24
C LYS A 448 -13.37 -27.34 -6.73
N ILE A 449 -12.26 -27.44 -6.02
CA ILE A 449 -10.99 -26.85 -6.42
C ILE A 449 -10.23 -27.85 -7.30
N GLU A 450 -9.89 -27.44 -8.51
CA GLU A 450 -9.26 -28.26 -9.52
C GLU A 450 -7.86 -27.74 -9.87
N ALA A 451 -7.12 -28.52 -10.68
CA ALA A 451 -5.73 -28.19 -11.06
C ALA A 451 -5.59 -26.81 -11.71
N TYR A 452 -6.60 -26.37 -12.50
CA TYR A 452 -6.57 -25.03 -13.10
C TYR A 452 -6.66 -23.93 -12.04
N ASP A 453 -7.56 -24.08 -11.06
CA ASP A 453 -7.70 -23.09 -9.98
C ASP A 453 -6.40 -23.00 -9.18
N MET A 454 -5.77 -24.16 -8.88
CA MET A 454 -4.50 -24.19 -8.17
C MET A 454 -3.35 -23.57 -8.96
N LYS A 455 -3.32 -23.70 -10.30
CA LYS A 455 -2.35 -22.98 -11.14
C LYS A 455 -2.52 -21.45 -10.98
N MET A 456 -3.77 -20.96 -10.96
CA MET A 456 -4.03 -19.53 -10.77
C MET A 456 -3.67 -19.08 -9.35
N VAL A 457 -4.01 -19.86 -8.33
CA VAL A 457 -3.59 -19.61 -6.94
C VAL A 457 -2.06 -19.56 -6.82
N SER A 458 -1.35 -20.50 -7.47
CA SER A 458 0.12 -20.51 -7.46
C SER A 458 0.71 -19.24 -8.10
N ILE A 459 0.12 -18.73 -9.20
CA ILE A 459 0.55 -17.46 -9.80
C ILE A 459 0.31 -16.31 -8.83
N VAL A 460 -0.86 -16.23 -8.18
CA VAL A 460 -1.17 -15.18 -7.20
C VAL A 460 -0.15 -15.14 -6.07
N ILE A 461 0.26 -16.31 -5.57
CA ILE A 461 1.15 -16.42 -4.39
C ILE A 461 2.62 -16.29 -4.78
N LEU A 462 3.06 -16.80 -5.94
CA LEU A 462 4.48 -16.91 -6.30
C LEU A 462 4.99 -15.79 -7.22
N ALA A 463 4.11 -14.99 -7.83
CA ALA A 463 4.54 -13.92 -8.72
C ALA A 463 5.37 -12.86 -7.97
N THR A 464 4.91 -12.42 -6.80
CA THR A 464 5.60 -11.41 -6.00
C THR A 464 6.92 -11.91 -5.42
N PRO A 465 7.05 -13.11 -4.84
CA PRO A 465 8.33 -13.66 -4.41
C PRO A 465 9.40 -13.74 -5.51
N LEU A 466 8.99 -14.14 -6.71
CA LEU A 466 9.90 -14.20 -7.86
C LEU A 466 10.49 -12.82 -8.17
N LEU A 467 9.65 -11.77 -8.14
CA LEU A 467 10.07 -10.40 -8.39
C LEU A 467 10.93 -9.85 -7.24
N VAL A 468 10.56 -10.14 -6.00
CA VAL A 468 11.31 -9.71 -4.81
C VAL A 468 12.70 -10.32 -4.80
N LEU A 469 12.79 -11.65 -4.79
CA LEU A 469 14.08 -12.34 -4.64
C LEU A 469 14.95 -12.20 -5.89
N GLY A 470 14.35 -12.32 -7.07
CA GLY A 470 15.06 -12.14 -8.34
C GLY A 470 15.55 -10.72 -8.56
N GLY A 471 14.69 -9.72 -8.24
CA GLY A 471 15.06 -8.31 -8.32
C GLY A 471 16.14 -7.93 -7.29
N THR A 472 16.04 -8.43 -6.06
CA THR A 472 17.07 -8.23 -5.03
C THR A 472 18.41 -8.83 -5.48
N ALA A 473 18.42 -10.07 -5.94
CA ALA A 473 19.63 -10.72 -6.44
C ALA A 473 20.27 -9.93 -7.59
N LEU A 474 19.47 -9.43 -8.52
CA LEU A 474 19.95 -8.58 -9.61
C LEU A 474 20.55 -7.27 -9.09
N ALA A 475 19.86 -6.58 -8.17
CA ALA A 475 20.29 -5.27 -7.67
C ALA A 475 21.61 -5.38 -6.86
N VAL A 476 21.73 -6.37 -5.98
CA VAL A 476 22.97 -6.55 -5.19
C VAL A 476 24.16 -7.07 -6.01
N SER A 477 23.91 -7.66 -7.18
CA SER A 477 24.96 -8.16 -8.08
C SER A 477 25.41 -7.14 -9.12
N ALA A 478 24.55 -6.14 -9.42
CA ALA A 478 24.85 -5.13 -10.45
C ALA A 478 25.53 -3.90 -9.83
N THR A 479 26.60 -3.40 -10.47
CA THR A 479 27.29 -2.18 -10.00
C THR A 479 26.36 -0.98 -9.90
N ALA A 480 25.41 -0.84 -10.85
CA ALA A 480 24.43 0.24 -10.84
C ALA A 480 23.42 0.10 -9.67
N GLY A 481 23.14 -1.11 -9.21
CA GLY A 481 22.31 -1.36 -8.03
C GLY A 481 23.06 -1.04 -6.74
N GLN A 482 24.30 -1.50 -6.62
CA GLN A 482 25.16 -1.22 -5.46
C GLN A 482 25.42 0.29 -5.26
N ALA A 483 25.52 1.05 -6.34
CA ALA A 483 25.75 2.49 -6.30
C ALA A 483 24.62 3.29 -5.65
N GLY A 484 23.41 2.73 -5.56
CA GLY A 484 22.27 3.37 -4.90
C GLY A 484 22.20 3.11 -3.39
N VAL A 485 22.98 2.18 -2.86
CA VAL A 485 22.97 1.82 -1.43
C VAL A 485 23.80 2.84 -0.64
N LEU A 486 23.18 3.54 0.31
CA LEU A 486 23.86 4.56 1.12
C LEU A 486 24.44 3.98 2.43
N ASN A 487 23.85 2.92 2.96
CA ASN A 487 24.34 2.22 4.15
C ASN A 487 24.99 0.88 3.76
N PRO A 488 26.32 0.82 3.63
CA PRO A 488 27.00 -0.40 3.17
C PRO A 488 26.89 -1.53 4.18
N GLY A 489 26.95 -2.78 3.69
CA GLY A 489 26.91 -3.98 4.52
C GLY A 489 25.52 -4.61 4.61
N ILE A 490 25.20 -5.18 5.77
CA ILE A 490 23.96 -5.97 5.97
C ILE A 490 22.72 -5.09 5.91
N HIS A 491 22.79 -3.87 6.43
CA HIS A 491 21.68 -2.92 6.36
C HIS A 491 21.37 -2.54 4.91
N GLY A 492 22.37 -2.27 4.08
CA GLY A 492 22.18 -2.00 2.65
C GLY A 492 21.54 -3.15 1.87
N PHE A 493 21.79 -4.41 2.26
CA PHE A 493 21.03 -5.53 1.72
C PHE A 493 19.56 -5.45 2.12
N SER A 494 19.28 -5.08 3.37
CA SER A 494 17.90 -4.88 3.85
C SER A 494 17.20 -3.73 3.11
N GLU A 495 17.88 -2.62 2.78
CA GLU A 495 17.34 -1.53 1.97
C GLU A 495 16.86 -2.02 0.59
N VAL A 496 17.70 -2.79 -0.11
CA VAL A 496 17.36 -3.35 -1.43
C VAL A 496 16.22 -4.36 -1.32
N LEU A 497 16.29 -5.27 -0.35
CA LEU A 497 15.24 -6.28 -0.13
C LEU A 497 13.90 -5.62 0.22
N TYR A 498 13.93 -4.56 1.04
CA TYR A 498 12.74 -3.77 1.38
C TYR A 498 12.13 -3.12 0.14
N ALA A 499 12.96 -2.45 -0.67
CA ALA A 499 12.51 -1.76 -1.88
C ALA A 499 11.81 -2.71 -2.87
N LEU A 500 12.39 -3.90 -3.10
CA LEU A 500 11.79 -4.92 -3.98
C LEU A 500 10.54 -5.55 -3.34
N SER A 501 10.52 -5.77 -2.01
CA SER A 501 9.35 -6.25 -1.29
C SER A 501 8.20 -5.26 -1.41
N SER A 502 8.47 -3.97 -1.23
CA SER A 502 7.50 -2.89 -1.37
C SER A 502 6.99 -2.76 -2.80
N ALA A 503 7.88 -2.71 -3.80
CA ALA A 503 7.50 -2.55 -5.19
C ALA A 503 6.69 -3.75 -5.72
N ALA A 504 7.14 -4.98 -5.50
CA ALA A 504 6.49 -6.18 -6.03
C ALA A 504 5.13 -6.45 -5.37
N ASN A 505 4.95 -6.10 -4.10
CA ASN A 505 3.67 -6.23 -3.40
C ASN A 505 2.81 -4.96 -3.47
N ASN A 506 3.26 -3.91 -4.20
CA ASN A 506 2.54 -2.66 -4.41
C ASN A 506 2.26 -1.88 -3.12
N ASN A 507 3.21 -1.83 -2.20
CA ASN A 507 3.11 -1.07 -0.96
C ASN A 507 3.47 0.41 -1.16
N GLY A 508 4.71 0.72 -1.51
CA GLY A 508 5.22 2.08 -1.75
C GLY A 508 6.16 2.63 -0.67
N SER A 509 6.15 2.10 0.55
CA SER A 509 7.11 2.49 1.59
C SER A 509 8.54 2.05 1.23
N ALA A 510 9.53 2.77 1.73
CA ALA A 510 10.93 2.51 1.45
C ALA A 510 11.77 2.55 2.74
N PHE A 511 12.89 1.82 2.74
CA PHE A 511 14.05 2.20 3.52
C PHE A 511 14.77 3.27 2.71
N ALA A 512 14.71 4.52 3.19
CA ALA A 512 15.09 5.69 2.40
C ALA A 512 16.61 5.93 2.34
N GLY A 513 17.42 5.05 2.93
CA GLY A 513 18.85 4.92 2.67
C GLY A 513 19.17 4.44 1.25
N LEU A 514 18.18 3.88 0.52
CA LEU A 514 18.35 3.55 -0.88
C LEU A 514 18.08 4.75 -1.80
N SER A 515 19.08 5.22 -2.52
CA SER A 515 18.95 6.23 -3.58
C SER A 515 18.30 5.61 -4.83
N ALA A 516 16.96 5.58 -4.85
CA ALA A 516 16.21 4.82 -5.85
C ALA A 516 15.87 5.61 -7.13
N ASN A 517 16.10 6.94 -7.18
CA ASN A 517 15.79 7.73 -8.39
C ASN A 517 16.94 7.67 -9.41
N THR A 518 17.25 6.49 -9.85
CA THR A 518 18.23 6.21 -10.91
C THR A 518 17.58 5.44 -12.04
N PRO A 519 18.07 5.51 -13.28
CA PRO A 519 17.51 4.74 -14.39
C PRO A 519 17.42 3.23 -14.09
N PHE A 520 18.40 2.68 -13.38
CA PHE A 520 18.41 1.27 -12.98
C PHE A 520 17.22 0.93 -12.08
N TYR A 521 17.07 1.63 -10.95
CA TYR A 521 15.99 1.36 -10.02
C TYR A 521 14.62 1.79 -10.55
N ASN A 522 14.54 2.89 -11.30
CA ASN A 522 13.28 3.31 -11.92
C ASN A 522 12.71 2.22 -12.85
N VAL A 523 13.54 1.55 -13.64
CA VAL A 523 13.11 0.45 -14.51
C VAL A 523 12.84 -0.83 -13.72
N LEU A 524 13.74 -1.22 -12.81
CA LEU A 524 13.62 -2.45 -12.03
C LEU A 524 12.37 -2.45 -11.15
N LEU A 525 12.18 -1.39 -10.35
CA LEU A 525 11.03 -1.25 -9.47
C LEU A 525 9.73 -1.07 -10.25
N GLY A 526 9.75 -0.29 -11.35
CA GLY A 526 8.61 -0.15 -12.26
C GLY A 526 8.15 -1.50 -12.82
N THR A 527 9.09 -2.34 -13.25
CA THR A 527 8.80 -3.70 -13.71
C THR A 527 8.21 -4.56 -12.60
N ALA A 528 8.79 -4.51 -11.39
CA ALA A 528 8.28 -5.25 -10.24
C ALA A 528 6.85 -4.81 -9.87
N MET A 529 6.56 -3.52 -9.84
CA MET A 529 5.22 -2.97 -9.56
C MET A 529 4.18 -3.42 -10.59
N TRP A 530 4.53 -3.36 -11.88
CA TRP A 530 3.61 -3.75 -12.95
C TRP A 530 3.24 -5.23 -12.89
N PHE A 531 4.22 -6.11 -12.84
CA PHE A 531 3.96 -7.55 -12.82
C PHE A 531 3.39 -8.01 -11.47
N GLY A 532 3.84 -7.45 -10.35
CA GLY A 532 3.27 -7.70 -9.02
C GLY A 532 1.77 -7.42 -8.97
N ARG A 533 1.30 -6.36 -9.64
CA ARG A 533 -0.13 -6.01 -9.68
C ARG A 533 -0.90 -6.78 -10.72
N PHE A 534 -0.51 -6.68 -11.99
CA PHE A 534 -1.37 -7.08 -13.10
C PHE A 534 -1.31 -8.59 -13.42
N ALA A 535 -0.19 -9.26 -13.17
CA ALA A 535 -0.14 -10.72 -13.28
C ALA A 535 -1.06 -11.38 -12.24
N VAL A 536 -1.06 -10.85 -11.01
CA VAL A 536 -1.96 -11.28 -9.92
C VAL A 536 -3.43 -11.02 -10.29
N ILE A 537 -3.77 -9.83 -10.76
CA ILE A 537 -5.14 -9.47 -11.18
C ILE A 537 -5.66 -10.41 -12.27
N VAL A 538 -4.86 -10.67 -13.30
CA VAL A 538 -5.25 -11.58 -14.39
C VAL A 538 -5.49 -13.00 -13.87
N ALA A 539 -4.63 -13.51 -12.98
CA ALA A 539 -4.78 -14.82 -12.37
C ALA A 539 -6.04 -14.89 -11.48
N VAL A 540 -6.32 -13.86 -10.69
CA VAL A 540 -7.53 -13.75 -9.87
C VAL A 540 -8.80 -13.75 -10.73
N LEU A 541 -8.83 -13.00 -11.82
CA LEU A 541 -9.98 -12.97 -12.75
C LEU A 541 -10.16 -14.30 -13.48
N ALA A 542 -9.07 -14.96 -13.87
CA ALA A 542 -9.12 -16.29 -14.49
C ALA A 542 -9.66 -17.35 -13.51
N MET A 543 -9.23 -17.30 -12.26
CA MET A 543 -9.76 -18.12 -11.17
C MET A 543 -11.25 -17.82 -10.92
N ALA A 544 -11.64 -16.55 -10.88
CA ALA A 544 -13.04 -16.15 -10.73
C ALA A 544 -13.93 -16.70 -11.85
N GLY A 545 -13.45 -16.66 -13.10
CA GLY A 545 -14.15 -17.23 -14.26
C GLY A 545 -14.32 -18.75 -14.16
N SER A 546 -13.26 -19.46 -13.75
CA SER A 546 -13.31 -20.90 -13.51
C SER A 546 -14.32 -21.27 -12.41
N LEU A 547 -14.21 -20.59 -11.27
CA LEU A 547 -15.11 -20.84 -10.13
C LEU A 547 -16.57 -20.50 -10.45
N GLY A 548 -16.83 -19.40 -11.20
CA GLY A 548 -18.18 -19.00 -11.61
C GLY A 548 -18.89 -20.02 -12.47
N ALA A 549 -18.17 -20.70 -13.37
CA ALA A 549 -18.70 -21.73 -14.25
C ALA A 549 -19.08 -23.04 -13.54
N LYS A 550 -18.55 -23.28 -12.33
CA LYS A 550 -18.79 -24.53 -11.58
C LYS A 550 -20.17 -24.59 -10.94
N ARG A 551 -20.68 -25.82 -10.78
CA ARG A 551 -21.87 -26.10 -9.98
C ARG A 551 -21.52 -26.01 -8.49
N ARG A 552 -22.48 -25.59 -7.69
CA ARG A 552 -22.36 -25.62 -6.22
C ARG A 552 -22.74 -27.02 -5.72
N LEU A 553 -21.83 -27.65 -5.01
CA LEU A 553 -22.08 -28.94 -4.37
C LEU A 553 -22.76 -28.72 -3.01
N PRO A 554 -23.71 -29.58 -2.60
CA PRO A 554 -24.25 -29.55 -1.27
C PRO A 554 -23.15 -29.91 -0.26
N ALA A 555 -23.15 -29.28 0.91
CA ALA A 555 -22.26 -29.65 1.98
C ALA A 555 -22.52 -31.11 2.41
N GLY A 556 -21.49 -31.95 2.37
CA GLY A 556 -21.54 -33.35 2.76
C GLY A 556 -20.67 -33.65 3.99
N PRO A 557 -20.73 -34.88 4.54
CA PRO A 557 -19.88 -35.28 5.68
C PRO A 557 -18.37 -35.17 5.38
N GLY A 558 -18.02 -35.06 4.09
CA GLY A 558 -16.65 -34.87 3.59
C GLY A 558 -16.21 -33.41 3.47
N SER A 559 -17.13 -32.44 3.58
CA SER A 559 -16.80 -31.03 3.44
C SER A 559 -16.08 -30.49 4.68
N MET A 560 -14.97 -29.78 4.49
CA MET A 560 -14.26 -29.13 5.58
C MET A 560 -14.99 -27.83 5.97
N PRO A 561 -15.32 -27.62 7.26
CA PRO A 561 -15.89 -26.36 7.72
C PRO A 561 -14.89 -25.21 7.57
N THR A 562 -15.27 -24.14 6.84
CA THR A 562 -14.42 -22.96 6.59
C THR A 562 -14.84 -21.72 7.40
N THR A 563 -15.52 -21.91 8.53
CA THR A 563 -16.08 -20.82 9.36
C THR A 563 -15.74 -20.92 10.84
N GLY A 564 -14.98 -21.92 11.26
CA GLY A 564 -14.64 -22.16 12.68
C GLY A 564 -13.23 -21.73 13.06
N PRO A 565 -12.90 -21.77 14.35
CA PRO A 565 -11.56 -21.45 14.86
C PRO A 565 -10.44 -22.29 14.21
N LEU A 566 -10.71 -23.58 13.97
CA LEU A 566 -9.75 -24.46 13.29
C LEU A 566 -9.38 -23.94 11.88
N PHE A 567 -10.36 -23.43 11.14
CA PHE A 567 -10.09 -22.83 9.83
C PHE A 567 -9.25 -21.56 9.94
N VAL A 568 -9.51 -20.71 10.95
CA VAL A 568 -8.71 -19.50 11.23
C VAL A 568 -7.25 -19.88 11.49
N VAL A 569 -7.00 -20.88 12.33
CA VAL A 569 -5.64 -21.37 12.64
C VAL A 569 -4.99 -21.97 11.39
N LEU A 570 -5.72 -22.76 10.60
CA LEU A 570 -5.22 -23.32 9.36
C LEU A 570 -4.82 -22.21 8.35
N LEU A 571 -5.65 -21.19 8.23
CA LEU A 571 -5.41 -20.07 7.32
C LEU A 571 -4.17 -19.27 7.74
N ILE A 572 -4.05 -18.94 9.03
CA ILE A 572 -2.84 -18.30 9.60
C ILE A 572 -1.61 -19.17 9.34
N GLY A 573 -1.71 -20.48 9.62
CA GLY A 573 -0.62 -21.44 9.38
C GLY A 573 -0.21 -21.51 7.91
N ALA A 574 -1.16 -21.49 6.98
CA ALA A 574 -0.86 -21.50 5.54
C ALA A 574 -0.13 -20.22 5.10
N VAL A 575 -0.57 -19.05 5.55
CA VAL A 575 0.08 -17.77 5.25
C VAL A 575 1.51 -17.76 5.80
N LEU A 576 1.69 -18.09 7.07
CA LEU A 576 3.01 -18.07 7.72
C LEU A 576 3.96 -19.13 7.15
N LEU A 577 3.47 -20.33 6.85
CA LEU A 577 4.29 -21.40 6.28
C LEU A 577 4.82 -21.03 4.89
N VAL A 578 3.96 -20.51 4.03
CA VAL A 578 4.38 -20.09 2.68
C VAL A 578 5.37 -18.91 2.77
N GLY A 579 5.08 -17.92 3.60
CA GLY A 579 5.99 -16.80 3.84
C GLY A 579 7.35 -17.26 4.37
N ALA A 580 7.35 -18.15 5.35
CA ALA A 580 8.59 -18.68 5.93
C ALA A 580 9.42 -19.46 4.91
N LEU A 581 8.80 -20.39 4.17
CA LEU A 581 9.48 -21.18 3.15
C LEU A 581 10.09 -20.32 2.04
N THR A 582 9.50 -19.17 1.77
CA THR A 582 9.91 -18.29 0.68
C THR A 582 10.99 -17.29 1.12
N TYR A 583 10.83 -16.65 2.28
CA TYR A 583 11.59 -15.45 2.61
C TYR A 583 12.59 -15.60 3.78
N VAL A 584 12.46 -16.64 4.63
CA VAL A 584 13.38 -16.81 5.78
C VAL A 584 14.86 -16.77 5.38
N PRO A 585 15.32 -17.36 4.26
CA PRO A 585 16.73 -17.26 3.88
C PRO A 585 17.18 -15.80 3.61
N ALA A 586 16.35 -15.01 2.92
CA ALA A 586 16.67 -13.62 2.63
C ALA A 586 16.61 -12.75 3.90
N LEU A 587 15.62 -12.97 4.75
CA LEU A 587 15.50 -12.27 6.03
C LEU A 587 16.63 -12.59 7.00
N ALA A 588 17.16 -13.81 6.94
CA ALA A 588 18.32 -14.22 7.72
C ALA A 588 19.61 -13.49 7.30
N LEU A 589 19.73 -13.14 6.00
CA LEU A 589 20.88 -12.38 5.47
C LEU A 589 20.78 -10.87 5.72
N GLY A 590 19.60 -10.36 5.97
CA GLY A 590 19.32 -8.95 6.24
C GLY A 590 19.06 -8.71 7.73
N PRO A 591 17.80 -8.38 8.10
CA PRO A 591 17.49 -7.87 9.43
C PRO A 591 17.86 -8.82 10.60
N VAL A 592 17.84 -10.14 10.39
CA VAL A 592 18.24 -11.08 11.46
C VAL A 592 19.75 -11.05 11.68
N ALA A 593 20.54 -11.06 10.60
CA ALA A 593 21.99 -10.96 10.70
C ALA A 593 22.44 -9.62 11.29
N GLU A 594 21.76 -8.52 10.91
CA GLU A 594 21.99 -7.18 11.46
C GLU A 594 21.72 -7.14 12.97
N HIS A 595 20.62 -7.72 13.42
CA HIS A 595 20.27 -7.78 14.85
C HIS A 595 21.28 -8.60 15.68
N LEU A 596 21.94 -9.60 15.08
CA LEU A 596 22.91 -10.46 15.74
C LEU A 596 24.34 -9.91 15.68
N GLN A 597 24.57 -8.81 14.97
CA GLN A 597 25.87 -8.13 15.01
C GLN A 597 26.06 -7.45 16.37
N PRO A 598 27.27 -7.59 16.97
CA PRO A 598 27.56 -7.01 18.28
C PRO A 598 27.62 -5.48 18.27
#